data_7bca39949e7ca1c98bc0310975a0771f
#
_entry.id   7bca39949e7ca1c98bc0310975a0771f
#
_cell.length_a   1.000
_cell.length_b   1.000
_cell.length_c   1.000
_cell.angle_alpha   90.00
_cell.angle_beta   90.00
_cell.angle_gamma   90.00
#
_symmetry.space_group_name_H-M   'P 1'
#
loop_
_entity.id
_entity.type
_entity.pdbx_description
1 polymer ?
#
loop_
_entity_poly.entity_id
_entity_poly.type
_entity_poly.pdbx_seq_one_letter_code
_entity_poly.pdbx_strand_id
1 'polypeptide(L)'
;MQTFPARRSSFTSCLSQFFDRRSKLPYHYRRNIISTFLIAVATLMAIGALHGQQITFIPNGVFFANPGGASETYSTTGGGIDQTGPFFQSLGTNGRSCGSCHQPSDGMSVSAAHVEQRFSLTQGQDPIFRTVDGSNCNHGIDVSTLAGRSAAYSLLRTRGLIRIAIAVPANADYRVVGVNNPYGCNESDVISMYRRPLPSTNLRFLSTVMFDGRESSPLMGTQKITYVLPPHNLDNLLFDLAHQSVDATINHAQGDGTRPTPAEQQQIVNFEMALFTAQTIGNYAGRLDAHGANGGPIALTTQPFFISINSSVNPLVPTLETPGGLVAPGDHQFIPAIFNPFDAWASLPDTSPRAAVARGQVIFNSRPIKITGVAGINDDLSAGGLVAGGIPSLTGTCGTCHDTPNVGNHSFPTPLDIGTGDPSPSNPSANLGGLNMNYLPTITVCKTDPATGFPTSTCKTTTDLGQALIDGRFDHVGKIKGPILRGLSARAPYFHNGSAQTLLDAVQFYEGRFGLVLTPQEESDLVAFLSVL
;
A
#
# COMPACT_ATOMS: atom_id res chain seq x y z
N MET A 1 -1.00 44.97 -36.99
CA MET A 1 0.33 44.40 -37.18
C MET A 1 1.19 44.81 -36.00
N GLN A 2 1.29 43.99 -35.00
CA GLN A 2 2.27 44.12 -33.92
C GLN A 2 2.82 42.74 -33.65
N THR A 3 4.08 42.56 -33.92
CA THR A 3 4.86 41.33 -33.77
C THR A 3 5.32 41.17 -32.33
N PHE A 4 4.96 40.05 -31.68
CA PHE A 4 5.52 39.63 -30.39
C PHE A 4 6.81 38.81 -30.63
N PRO A 5 7.88 39.08 -29.86
CA PRO A 5 9.11 38.28 -29.96
C PRO A 5 9.00 36.98 -29.18
N ALA A 6 9.44 35.90 -29.79
CA ALA A 6 9.58 34.58 -29.16
C ALA A 6 10.63 34.61 -28.05
N ARG A 7 10.23 34.35 -26.80
CA ARG A 7 11.16 34.06 -25.71
C ARG A 7 11.67 32.63 -25.85
N ARG A 8 12.90 32.49 -26.33
CA ARG A 8 13.74 31.32 -26.05
C ARG A 8 14.31 31.48 -24.63
N SER A 9 13.75 30.84 -23.63
CA SER A 9 14.35 30.73 -22.27
C SER A 9 14.91 29.33 -22.11
N SER A 10 16.16 29.12 -22.32
CA SER A 10 17.28 29.07 -21.38
C SER A 10 17.29 27.77 -20.52
N PHE A 11 17.44 26.60 -21.23
CA PHE A 11 17.94 25.35 -20.63
C PHE A 11 19.44 25.52 -20.23
N THR A 12 20.15 26.45 -20.81
CA THR A 12 21.57 26.74 -20.53
C THR A 12 21.81 27.46 -19.20
N SER A 13 20.86 28.25 -18.68
CA SER A 13 21.07 28.97 -17.42
C SER A 13 20.91 28.08 -16.17
N CYS A 14 20.12 27.02 -16.24
CA CYS A 14 19.95 26.07 -15.15
C CYS A 14 21.18 25.15 -14.99
N LEU A 15 21.81 24.78 -16.10
CA LEU A 15 23.04 23.98 -16.10
C LEU A 15 24.24 24.77 -15.56
N SER A 16 24.35 26.09 -15.87
CA SER A 16 25.47 26.90 -15.37
C SER A 16 25.44 27.11 -13.85
N GLN A 17 24.28 27.28 -13.24
CA GLN A 17 24.15 27.39 -11.78
C GLN A 17 24.39 26.06 -11.06
N PHE A 18 24.14 24.93 -11.73
CA PHE A 18 24.43 23.60 -11.17
C PHE A 18 25.94 23.29 -11.19
N PHE A 19 26.68 23.78 -12.18
CA PHE A 19 28.12 23.61 -12.27
C PHE A 19 28.91 24.51 -11.30
N ASP A 20 28.43 25.70 -11.00
CA ASP A 20 29.12 26.65 -10.12
C ASP A 20 29.11 26.22 -8.63
N ARG A 21 28.05 25.57 -8.16
CA ARG A 21 28.00 24.99 -6.80
C ARG A 21 28.92 23.77 -6.61
N ARG A 22 29.36 23.09 -7.69
CA ARG A 22 30.21 21.90 -7.63
C ARG A 22 31.70 22.20 -7.39
N SER A 23 32.13 23.42 -7.57
CA SER A 23 33.56 23.78 -7.41
C SER A 23 34.10 23.65 -5.98
N LYS A 24 33.23 23.49 -4.98
CA LYS A 24 33.56 23.41 -3.55
C LYS A 24 33.56 22.00 -2.95
N LEU A 25 33.30 20.96 -3.74
CA LEU A 25 33.28 19.58 -3.24
C LEU A 25 34.65 18.88 -3.38
N PRO A 26 35.07 17.99 -2.42
CA PRO A 26 36.30 17.23 -2.49
C PRO A 26 36.39 16.36 -3.75
N TYR A 27 37.61 16.20 -4.28
CA TYR A 27 37.88 15.53 -5.58
C TYR A 27 37.32 14.12 -5.70
N HIS A 28 37.32 13.32 -4.64
CA HIS A 28 36.75 11.97 -4.61
C HIS A 28 35.22 11.95 -4.72
N TYR A 29 34.55 12.95 -4.19
CA TYR A 29 33.09 13.10 -4.30
C TYR A 29 32.67 13.47 -5.74
N ARG A 30 33.47 14.28 -6.43
CA ARG A 30 33.23 14.66 -7.83
C ARG A 30 33.31 13.45 -8.77
N ARG A 31 34.26 12.56 -8.54
CA ARG A 31 34.49 11.39 -9.41
C ARG A 31 33.35 10.38 -9.32
N ASN A 32 32.84 10.14 -8.11
CA ASN A 32 31.71 9.21 -7.91
C ASN A 32 30.40 9.76 -8.44
N ILE A 33 30.11 11.06 -8.25
CA ILE A 33 28.89 11.70 -8.78
C ILE A 33 28.93 11.75 -10.32
N ILE A 34 30.09 12.04 -10.91
CA ILE A 34 30.23 12.06 -12.37
C ILE A 34 30.09 10.65 -12.95
N SER A 35 30.67 9.62 -12.31
CA SER A 35 30.50 8.22 -12.74
C SER A 35 29.05 7.77 -12.64
N THR A 36 28.37 8.07 -11.55
CA THR A 36 26.97 7.71 -11.37
C THR A 36 26.05 8.44 -12.34
N PHE A 37 26.34 9.72 -12.60
CA PHE A 37 25.57 10.51 -13.58
C PHE A 37 25.82 10.07 -15.02
N LEU A 38 27.07 9.72 -15.38
CA LEU A 38 27.41 9.19 -16.70
C LEU A 38 26.83 7.80 -16.94
N ILE A 39 26.77 6.95 -15.92
CA ILE A 39 26.12 5.64 -16.00
C ILE A 39 24.59 5.84 -16.15
N ALA A 40 23.97 6.72 -15.40
CA ALA A 40 22.54 7.03 -15.52
C ALA A 40 22.19 7.65 -16.88
N VAL A 41 23.02 8.56 -17.40
CA VAL A 41 22.84 9.16 -18.73
C VAL A 41 23.12 8.16 -19.84
N ALA A 42 24.12 7.29 -19.70
CA ALA A 42 24.41 6.22 -20.66
C ALA A 42 23.28 5.16 -20.67
N THR A 43 22.71 4.85 -19.52
CA THR A 43 21.53 3.97 -19.41
C THR A 43 20.29 4.62 -20.03
N LEU A 44 20.05 5.90 -19.81
CA LEU A 44 18.97 6.66 -20.44
C LEU A 44 19.17 6.83 -21.97
N MET A 45 20.39 7.01 -22.44
CA MET A 45 20.68 7.07 -23.89
C MET A 45 20.61 5.69 -24.55
N ALA A 46 21.00 4.63 -23.86
CA ALA A 46 20.82 3.25 -24.35
C ALA A 46 19.33 2.87 -24.43
N ILE A 47 18.50 3.32 -23.49
CA ILE A 47 17.03 3.17 -23.53
C ILE A 47 16.43 4.05 -24.65
N GLY A 48 16.97 5.24 -24.91
CA GLY A 48 16.52 6.11 -26.00
C GLY A 48 16.88 5.64 -27.41
N ALA A 49 17.91 4.82 -27.56
CA ALA A 49 18.34 4.26 -28.84
C ALA A 49 17.57 2.98 -29.26
N LEU A 50 16.82 2.38 -28.34
CA LEU A 50 15.96 1.22 -28.59
C LEU A 50 14.52 1.63 -28.93
N HIS A 51 14.37 2.60 -29.83
CA HIS A 51 13.05 2.98 -30.34
C HIS A 51 12.38 1.79 -31.04
N GLY A 52 11.46 1.13 -30.34
CA GLY A 52 10.56 0.12 -30.89
C GLY A 52 10.63 -1.29 -30.32
N GLN A 53 11.61 -1.65 -29.50
CA GLN A 53 11.57 -2.95 -28.81
C GLN A 53 10.94 -2.78 -27.43
N GLN A 54 9.79 -3.42 -27.25
CA GLN A 54 9.17 -3.60 -25.94
C GLN A 54 10.13 -4.42 -25.07
N ILE A 55 10.47 -3.91 -23.89
CA ILE A 55 11.23 -4.69 -22.90
C ILE A 55 10.36 -5.85 -22.48
N THR A 56 10.79 -7.07 -22.78
CA THR A 56 10.04 -8.29 -22.47
C THR A 56 10.59 -8.99 -21.23
N PHE A 57 11.75 -8.60 -20.75
CA PHE A 57 12.39 -9.21 -19.60
C PHE A 57 13.20 -8.19 -18.80
N ILE A 58 13.00 -8.16 -17.48
CA ILE A 58 13.75 -7.34 -16.54
C ILE A 58 14.57 -8.31 -15.65
N PRO A 59 15.90 -8.40 -15.81
CA PRO A 59 16.71 -9.30 -15.00
C PRO A 59 16.74 -8.87 -13.52
N ASN A 60 16.96 -9.82 -12.63
CA ASN A 60 17.30 -9.53 -11.24
C ASN A 60 18.52 -8.60 -11.18
N GLY A 61 18.61 -7.74 -10.17
CA GLY A 61 19.66 -6.73 -10.03
C GLY A 61 19.40 -5.42 -10.76
N VAL A 62 18.23 -5.26 -11.41
CA VAL A 62 17.79 -3.97 -11.94
C VAL A 62 17.20 -3.13 -10.83
N PHE A 63 17.76 -1.93 -10.65
CA PHE A 63 17.34 -0.99 -9.64
C PHE A 63 16.39 0.06 -10.24
N PHE A 64 15.28 0.30 -9.54
CA PHE A 64 14.32 1.34 -9.87
C PHE A 64 14.49 2.53 -8.92
N ALA A 65 14.94 3.65 -9.49
CA ALA A 65 15.12 4.88 -8.72
C ALA A 65 13.78 5.39 -8.17
N ASN A 66 13.79 5.83 -6.91
CA ASN A 66 12.65 6.41 -6.23
C ASN A 66 13.10 7.51 -5.24
N PRO A 67 12.17 8.26 -4.62
CA PRO A 67 12.54 9.34 -3.69
C PRO A 67 13.41 8.91 -2.50
N GLY A 68 13.34 7.66 -2.05
CA GLY A 68 14.17 7.11 -0.97
C GLY A 68 15.53 6.57 -1.41
N GLY A 69 15.78 6.48 -2.73
CA GLY A 69 17.00 5.90 -3.30
C GLY A 69 16.68 4.98 -4.47
N ALA A 70 16.74 3.67 -4.28
CA ALA A 70 16.32 2.72 -5.31
C ALA A 70 15.81 1.40 -4.68
N SER A 71 14.75 0.87 -5.26
CA SER A 71 14.21 -0.45 -4.96
C SER A 71 14.60 -1.48 -6.03
N GLU A 72 14.47 -2.74 -5.70
CA GLU A 72 14.59 -3.86 -6.61
C GLU A 72 13.42 -4.81 -6.38
N THR A 73 12.91 -5.39 -7.46
CA THR A 73 12.02 -6.56 -7.40
C THR A 73 12.81 -7.79 -7.87
N TYR A 74 13.08 -8.68 -6.94
CA TYR A 74 13.81 -9.92 -7.17
C TYR A 74 12.83 -11.07 -7.42
N SER A 75 13.04 -11.83 -8.49
CA SER A 75 12.29 -13.06 -8.77
C SER A 75 13.11 -14.28 -8.40
N THR A 76 12.52 -15.19 -7.63
CA THR A 76 13.15 -16.48 -7.28
C THR A 76 13.11 -17.50 -8.42
N THR A 77 12.38 -17.19 -9.50
CA THR A 77 12.24 -18.03 -10.69
C THR A 77 12.65 -17.25 -11.94
N GLY A 78 13.16 -17.93 -12.94
CA GLY A 78 13.48 -17.35 -14.25
C GLY A 78 14.57 -16.28 -14.27
N GLY A 79 15.19 -15.93 -13.13
CA GLY A 79 16.25 -14.93 -13.05
C GLY A 79 15.81 -13.48 -13.25
N GLY A 80 14.51 -13.19 -13.20
CA GLY A 80 13.96 -11.85 -13.38
C GLY A 80 12.46 -11.86 -13.64
N ILE A 81 11.94 -10.72 -14.10
CA ILE A 81 10.53 -10.49 -14.43
C ILE A 81 10.34 -10.71 -15.94
N ASP A 82 9.68 -11.79 -16.29
CA ASP A 82 9.23 -12.04 -17.67
C ASP A 82 7.91 -11.30 -17.92
N GLN A 83 7.97 -10.29 -18.79
CA GLN A 83 6.81 -9.46 -19.14
C GLN A 83 5.97 -10.06 -20.29
N THR A 84 6.30 -11.26 -20.76
CA THR A 84 5.51 -11.97 -21.78
C THR A 84 4.40 -12.85 -21.19
N GLY A 85 4.44 -13.09 -19.87
CA GLY A 85 3.45 -13.91 -19.16
C GLY A 85 2.07 -13.26 -19.05
N PRO A 86 1.04 -14.04 -18.67
CA PRO A 86 -0.36 -13.58 -18.63
C PRO A 86 -0.59 -12.39 -17.67
N PHE A 87 0.24 -12.20 -16.65
CA PHE A 87 0.19 -11.02 -15.78
C PHE A 87 0.36 -9.70 -16.54
N PHE A 88 1.12 -9.71 -17.65
CA PHE A 88 1.37 -8.52 -18.48
C PHE A 88 0.56 -8.52 -19.78
N GLN A 89 -0.27 -9.52 -20.02
CA GLN A 89 -1.17 -9.58 -21.18
C GLN A 89 -2.55 -9.02 -20.84
N SER A 90 -3.19 -8.41 -21.83
CA SER A 90 -4.59 -8.04 -21.72
C SER A 90 -5.47 -9.28 -21.83
N LEU A 91 -6.00 -9.73 -20.70
CA LEU A 91 -6.90 -10.91 -20.64
C LEU A 91 -8.37 -10.54 -20.78
N GLY A 92 -8.69 -9.24 -20.78
CA GLY A 92 -10.03 -8.70 -21.02
C GLY A 92 -10.10 -7.88 -22.29
N THR A 93 -11.15 -7.04 -22.41
CA THR A 93 -11.51 -6.33 -23.65
C THR A 93 -11.02 -4.88 -23.68
N ASN A 94 -10.59 -4.29 -22.56
CA ASN A 94 -10.26 -2.86 -22.48
C ASN A 94 -8.77 -2.54 -22.64
N GLY A 95 -7.92 -3.53 -22.93
CA GLY A 95 -6.48 -3.37 -23.14
C GLY A 95 -5.64 -3.32 -21.86
N ARG A 96 -6.24 -3.47 -20.68
CA ARG A 96 -5.52 -3.56 -19.41
C ARG A 96 -4.98 -4.96 -19.17
N SER A 97 -3.82 -5.00 -18.51
CA SER A 97 -3.25 -6.19 -17.84
C SER A 97 -3.05 -5.88 -16.35
N CYS A 98 -2.69 -6.87 -15.54
CA CYS A 98 -2.28 -6.64 -14.15
C CYS A 98 -1.08 -5.67 -14.10
N GLY A 99 -0.10 -5.85 -15.00
CA GLY A 99 1.02 -4.94 -15.17
C GLY A 99 0.66 -3.49 -15.55
N SER A 100 -0.57 -3.19 -15.98
CA SER A 100 -1.00 -1.80 -16.21
C SER A 100 -0.99 -0.98 -14.91
N CYS A 101 -1.27 -1.60 -13.77
CA CYS A 101 -1.26 -0.99 -12.44
C CYS A 101 -0.11 -1.46 -11.56
N HIS A 102 0.34 -2.72 -11.70
CA HIS A 102 1.38 -3.30 -10.86
C HIS A 102 2.74 -3.19 -11.55
N GLN A 103 3.37 -1.98 -11.42
CA GLN A 103 4.62 -1.66 -12.07
C GLN A 103 5.83 -2.00 -11.20
N PRO A 104 6.87 -2.67 -11.74
CA PRO A 104 8.11 -2.94 -10.99
C PRO A 104 8.78 -1.67 -10.45
N SER A 105 8.72 -0.57 -11.19
CA SER A 105 9.24 0.74 -10.77
C SER A 105 8.53 1.33 -9.55
N ASP A 106 7.29 0.91 -9.31
CA ASP A 106 6.46 1.37 -8.19
C ASP A 106 6.29 0.29 -7.11
N GLY A 107 7.27 -0.59 -6.99
CA GLY A 107 7.23 -1.71 -6.03
C GLY A 107 6.06 -2.66 -6.29
N MET A 108 5.80 -3.00 -7.54
CA MET A 108 4.67 -3.83 -8.00
C MET A 108 3.29 -3.25 -7.60
N SER A 109 3.18 -1.93 -7.62
CA SER A 109 1.96 -1.15 -7.34
C SER A 109 1.93 0.07 -8.26
N VAL A 110 1.39 1.20 -7.80
CA VAL A 110 1.41 2.50 -8.49
C VAL A 110 1.97 3.60 -7.60
N SER A 111 2.64 4.58 -8.20
CA SER A 111 2.89 5.89 -7.60
C SER A 111 2.10 6.97 -8.33
N ALA A 112 1.61 7.96 -7.61
CA ALA A 112 0.91 9.08 -8.25
C ALA A 112 1.82 9.83 -9.23
N ALA A 113 3.12 9.94 -8.92
CA ALA A 113 4.10 10.60 -9.77
C ALA A 113 4.25 9.91 -11.15
N HIS A 114 4.37 8.57 -11.18
CA HIS A 114 4.46 7.83 -12.45
C HIS A 114 3.13 7.81 -13.20
N VAL A 115 1.99 7.73 -12.51
CA VAL A 115 0.68 7.87 -13.15
C VAL A 115 0.54 9.23 -13.83
N GLU A 116 0.94 10.32 -13.18
CA GLU A 116 0.94 11.66 -13.78
C GLU A 116 1.90 11.75 -14.97
N GLN A 117 3.08 11.14 -14.88
CA GLN A 117 4.01 11.06 -16.02
C GLN A 117 3.38 10.30 -17.20
N ARG A 118 2.76 9.13 -16.96
CA ARG A 118 2.04 8.36 -17.98
C ARG A 118 0.89 9.16 -18.60
N PHE A 119 0.14 9.91 -17.77
CA PHE A 119 -0.90 10.81 -18.28
C PHE A 119 -0.33 11.87 -19.20
N SER A 120 0.74 12.53 -18.80
CA SER A 120 1.39 13.59 -19.58
C SER A 120 1.93 13.08 -20.91
N LEU A 121 2.55 11.89 -20.92
CA LEU A 121 3.13 11.27 -22.11
C LEU A 121 2.06 10.78 -23.10
N THR A 122 0.95 10.23 -22.61
CA THR A 122 -0.09 9.61 -23.43
C THR A 122 -1.34 10.46 -23.56
N GLN A 123 -1.37 11.62 -22.92
CA GLN A 123 -2.57 12.47 -22.82
C GLN A 123 -3.79 11.71 -22.25
N GLY A 124 -3.54 10.79 -21.30
CA GLY A 124 -4.57 9.98 -20.66
C GLY A 124 -5.11 8.84 -21.53
N GLN A 125 -4.36 8.35 -22.51
CA GLN A 125 -4.73 7.21 -23.36
C GLN A 125 -4.06 5.90 -22.95
N ASP A 126 -3.10 5.94 -22.04
CA ASP A 126 -2.49 4.75 -21.47
C ASP A 126 -3.58 3.79 -20.91
N PRO A 127 -3.41 2.46 -21.00
CA PRO A 127 -4.39 1.49 -20.50
C PRO A 127 -4.81 1.67 -19.04
N ILE A 128 -4.01 2.28 -18.17
CA ILE A 128 -4.42 2.57 -16.79
C ILE A 128 -5.62 3.54 -16.74
N PHE A 129 -5.76 4.42 -17.74
CA PHE A 129 -6.86 5.40 -17.80
C PHE A 129 -8.08 4.79 -18.50
N ARG A 130 -8.87 4.04 -17.77
CA ARG A 130 -10.16 3.48 -18.20
C ARG A 130 -11.26 3.94 -17.27
N THR A 131 -12.43 4.23 -17.82
CA THR A 131 -13.55 4.78 -17.05
C THR A 131 -14.19 3.78 -16.10
N VAL A 132 -13.95 2.49 -16.29
CA VAL A 132 -14.52 1.44 -15.43
C VAL A 132 -14.18 1.64 -13.96
N ASP A 133 -12.94 2.03 -13.67
CA ASP A 133 -12.45 2.22 -12.30
C ASP A 133 -11.33 3.26 -12.14
N GLY A 134 -10.69 3.67 -13.25
CA GLY A 134 -9.65 4.70 -13.23
C GLY A 134 -10.21 6.12 -13.12
N SER A 135 -11.46 6.33 -13.47
CA SER A 135 -12.13 7.61 -13.37
C SER A 135 -12.82 7.80 -12.02
N ASN A 136 -13.03 9.07 -11.66
CA ASN A 136 -13.74 9.42 -10.43
C ASN A 136 -15.21 8.95 -10.43
N CYS A 137 -15.81 8.79 -11.61
CA CYS A 137 -17.11 8.15 -11.81
C CYS A 137 -17.05 7.20 -13.01
N ASN A 138 -18.00 6.28 -13.12
CA ASN A 138 -18.09 5.35 -14.26
C ASN A 138 -19.11 5.76 -15.32
N HIS A 139 -19.89 6.81 -15.08
CA HIS A 139 -20.92 7.31 -15.99
C HIS A 139 -20.96 8.85 -15.96
N GLY A 140 -21.55 9.44 -16.99
CA GLY A 140 -21.70 10.88 -17.10
C GLY A 140 -20.38 11.64 -17.32
N ILE A 141 -19.32 10.94 -17.76
CA ILE A 141 -17.98 11.50 -17.89
C ILE A 141 -17.62 11.65 -19.37
N ASP A 142 -17.19 12.85 -19.76
CA ASP A 142 -16.60 13.08 -21.09
C ASP A 142 -15.08 12.89 -21.03
N VAL A 143 -14.60 11.81 -21.65
CA VAL A 143 -13.17 11.53 -21.82
C VAL A 143 -12.69 11.77 -23.26
N SER A 144 -13.51 12.39 -24.13
CA SER A 144 -13.15 12.66 -25.51
C SER A 144 -12.06 13.73 -25.63
N THR A 145 -12.07 14.71 -24.72
CA THR A 145 -11.11 15.80 -24.68
C THR A 145 -9.99 15.56 -23.64
N LEU A 146 -8.85 16.22 -23.82
CA LEU A 146 -7.77 16.18 -22.83
C LEU A 146 -8.22 16.78 -21.48
N ALA A 147 -8.99 17.86 -21.51
CA ALA A 147 -9.54 18.47 -20.30
C ALA A 147 -10.51 17.54 -19.58
N GLY A 148 -11.41 16.86 -20.33
CA GLY A 148 -12.31 15.85 -19.80
C GLY A 148 -11.57 14.68 -19.17
N ARG A 149 -10.57 14.12 -19.85
CA ARG A 149 -9.70 13.07 -19.28
C ARG A 149 -8.96 13.54 -18.02
N SER A 150 -8.44 14.78 -18.06
CA SER A 150 -7.75 15.36 -16.91
C SER A 150 -8.63 15.45 -15.67
N ALA A 151 -9.89 15.85 -15.84
CA ALA A 151 -10.86 15.91 -14.75
C ALA A 151 -11.31 14.51 -14.30
N ALA A 152 -11.64 13.63 -15.25
CA ALA A 152 -12.13 12.29 -14.99
C ALA A 152 -11.14 11.44 -14.17
N TYR A 153 -9.85 11.55 -14.48
CA TYR A 153 -8.79 10.74 -13.85
C TYR A 153 -8.03 11.48 -12.75
N SER A 154 -8.59 12.54 -12.18
CA SER A 154 -7.86 13.38 -11.22
C SER A 154 -7.41 12.64 -9.97
N LEU A 155 -8.23 11.76 -9.39
CA LEU A 155 -7.85 10.94 -8.22
C LEU A 155 -6.74 9.94 -8.54
N LEU A 156 -6.82 9.27 -9.68
CA LEU A 156 -5.79 8.34 -10.12
C LEU A 156 -4.46 9.07 -10.35
N ARG A 157 -4.48 10.24 -10.97
CA ARG A 157 -3.29 11.07 -11.25
C ARG A 157 -2.64 11.64 -9.99
N THR A 158 -3.45 12.18 -9.07
CA THR A 158 -2.93 12.91 -7.91
C THR A 158 -2.68 12.05 -6.68
N ARG A 159 -3.35 10.89 -6.61
CA ARG A 159 -3.33 10.00 -5.42
C ARG A 159 -3.07 8.53 -5.75
N GLY A 160 -3.03 8.15 -7.02
CA GLY A 160 -2.91 6.76 -7.44
C GLY A 160 -4.13 5.92 -7.03
N LEU A 161 -5.31 6.52 -6.99
CA LEU A 161 -6.54 5.88 -6.53
C LEU A 161 -7.33 5.32 -7.72
N ILE A 162 -7.83 4.11 -7.55
CA ILE A 162 -8.85 3.51 -8.40
C ILE A 162 -10.17 3.44 -7.64
N ARG A 163 -11.28 3.50 -8.39
CA ARG A 163 -12.61 3.38 -7.85
C ARG A 163 -12.97 1.91 -7.65
N ILE A 164 -13.36 1.55 -6.45
CA ILE A 164 -13.89 0.24 -6.09
C ILE A 164 -15.38 0.39 -5.83
N ALA A 165 -16.21 -0.22 -6.65
CA ALA A 165 -17.66 -0.14 -6.57
C ALA A 165 -18.23 -1.50 -6.17
N ILE A 166 -18.80 -1.58 -4.97
CA ILE A 166 -19.34 -2.83 -4.41
C ILE A 166 -20.77 -2.56 -3.92
N ALA A 167 -21.66 -3.48 -4.22
CA ALA A 167 -23.04 -3.43 -3.71
C ALA A 167 -23.07 -3.72 -2.20
N VAL A 168 -23.97 -3.04 -1.49
CA VAL A 168 -24.21 -3.35 -0.07
C VAL A 168 -24.82 -4.75 0.02
N PRO A 169 -24.32 -5.64 0.89
CA PRO A 169 -24.87 -6.97 1.07
C PRO A 169 -26.36 -6.94 1.41
N ALA A 170 -27.15 -7.78 0.77
CA ALA A 170 -28.61 -7.80 0.97
C ALA A 170 -29.01 -8.13 2.43
N ASN A 171 -28.15 -8.86 3.14
CA ASN A 171 -28.33 -9.24 4.55
C ASN A 171 -27.60 -8.31 5.51
N ALA A 172 -27.18 -7.11 5.07
CA ALA A 172 -26.47 -6.18 5.95
C ALA A 172 -27.34 -5.76 7.14
N ASP A 173 -26.73 -5.72 8.32
CA ASP A 173 -27.34 -5.22 9.56
C ASP A 173 -27.26 -3.68 9.69
N TYR A 174 -27.03 -3.01 8.56
CA TYR A 174 -27.01 -1.56 8.44
C TYR A 174 -27.68 -1.10 7.12
N ARG A 175 -27.99 0.19 7.07
CA ARG A 175 -28.47 0.86 5.85
C ARG A 175 -27.62 2.08 5.56
N VAL A 176 -27.37 2.34 4.26
CA VAL A 176 -26.82 3.61 3.79
C VAL A 176 -27.92 4.66 3.86
N VAL A 177 -27.70 5.69 4.68
CA VAL A 177 -28.68 6.79 4.86
C VAL A 177 -28.22 8.09 4.20
N GLY A 178 -26.97 8.16 3.73
CA GLY A 178 -26.47 9.31 3.00
C GLY A 178 -25.14 9.02 2.33
N VAL A 179 -24.99 9.58 1.12
CA VAL A 179 -23.73 9.61 0.38
C VAL A 179 -23.52 11.05 -0.10
N ASN A 180 -22.38 11.63 0.23
CA ASN A 180 -21.94 12.90 -0.31
C ASN A 180 -20.70 12.64 -1.19
N ASN A 181 -20.89 12.64 -2.51
CA ASN A 181 -19.83 12.38 -3.47
C ASN A 181 -19.45 13.68 -4.18
N PRO A 182 -18.20 14.19 -4.00
CA PRO A 182 -17.75 15.46 -4.59
C PRO A 182 -17.66 15.43 -6.12
N TYR A 183 -17.76 14.25 -6.74
CA TYR A 183 -17.71 14.08 -8.20
C TYR A 183 -19.08 13.95 -8.86
N GLY A 184 -20.16 14.06 -8.06
CA GLY A 184 -21.53 13.99 -8.58
C GLY A 184 -21.98 12.61 -9.05
N CYS A 185 -21.28 11.55 -8.64
CA CYS A 185 -21.72 10.19 -8.93
C CYS A 185 -23.01 9.88 -8.14
N ASN A 186 -24.05 9.43 -8.84
CA ASN A 186 -25.27 8.96 -8.21
C ASN A 186 -25.10 7.48 -7.84
N GLU A 187 -25.13 7.21 -6.55
CA GLU A 187 -24.95 5.87 -6.01
C GLU A 187 -26.13 5.54 -5.10
N SER A 188 -26.99 4.64 -5.54
CA SER A 188 -28.14 4.16 -4.74
C SER A 188 -27.85 2.81 -4.09
N ASP A 189 -27.33 1.86 -4.88
CA ASP A 189 -27.18 0.47 -4.46
C ASP A 189 -25.73 -0.02 -4.52
N VAL A 190 -24.87 0.72 -5.20
CA VAL A 190 -23.45 0.40 -5.37
C VAL A 190 -22.63 1.57 -4.85
N ILE A 191 -21.86 1.34 -3.83
CA ILE A 191 -21.06 2.37 -3.17
C ILE A 191 -19.67 2.43 -3.76
N SER A 192 -19.26 3.63 -4.20
CA SER A 192 -17.91 3.90 -4.68
C SER A 192 -16.98 4.28 -3.53
N MET A 193 -15.90 3.52 -3.40
CA MET A 193 -14.76 3.82 -2.57
C MET A 193 -13.53 4.01 -3.45
N TYR A 194 -12.48 4.64 -2.91
CA TYR A 194 -11.29 4.94 -3.69
C TYR A 194 -10.07 4.40 -2.95
N ARG A 195 -9.40 3.43 -3.57
CA ARG A 195 -8.29 2.72 -2.96
C ARG A 195 -7.08 2.68 -3.87
N ARG A 196 -5.93 2.66 -3.26
CA ARG A 196 -4.67 2.42 -3.96
C ARG A 196 -4.53 0.94 -4.29
N PRO A 197 -3.99 0.56 -5.45
CA PRO A 197 -3.61 -0.82 -5.70
C PRO A 197 -2.61 -1.31 -4.64
N LEU A 198 -2.86 -2.48 -4.06
CA LEU A 198 -1.92 -3.18 -3.19
C LEU A 198 -0.74 -3.72 -4.00
N PRO A 199 0.48 -3.84 -3.44
CA PRO A 199 1.57 -4.47 -4.15
C PRO A 199 1.30 -5.94 -4.49
N SER A 200 1.60 -6.35 -5.73
CA SER A 200 1.60 -7.75 -6.19
C SER A 200 2.97 -8.40 -6.00
N THR A 201 3.54 -8.26 -4.81
CA THR A 201 4.85 -8.77 -4.43
C THR A 201 4.90 -9.06 -2.94
N ASN A 202 5.84 -9.89 -2.49
CA ASN A 202 5.95 -10.31 -1.09
C ASN A 202 4.69 -11.03 -0.58
N LEU A 203 3.89 -11.60 -1.47
CA LEU A 203 2.55 -12.10 -1.14
C LEU A 203 2.58 -13.34 -0.26
N ARG A 204 3.67 -14.14 -0.34
CA ARG A 204 3.83 -15.34 0.51
C ARG A 204 3.78 -15.06 2.02
N PHE A 205 3.91 -13.80 2.42
CA PHE A 205 3.84 -13.36 3.81
C PHE A 205 2.45 -12.81 4.19
N LEU A 206 1.45 -12.96 3.32
CA LEU A 206 0.11 -12.49 3.62
C LEU A 206 -0.76 -13.56 4.27
N SER A 207 -1.65 -13.12 5.15
CA SER A 207 -2.75 -13.89 5.71
C SER A 207 -4.11 -13.38 5.24
N THR A 208 -4.15 -12.22 4.58
CA THR A 208 -5.37 -11.55 4.13
C THR A 208 -5.13 -10.88 2.79
N VAL A 209 -5.95 -11.18 1.80
CA VAL A 209 -5.90 -10.61 0.46
C VAL A 209 -6.97 -9.54 0.30
N MET A 210 -6.64 -8.46 -0.41
CA MET A 210 -7.41 -7.22 -0.54
C MET A 210 -7.56 -6.42 0.76
N PHE A 211 -7.84 -5.12 0.65
CA PHE A 211 -7.99 -4.23 1.81
C PHE A 211 -9.18 -4.59 2.72
N ASP A 212 -10.26 -5.05 2.12
CA ASP A 212 -11.47 -5.47 2.81
C ASP A 212 -11.51 -6.98 3.12
N GLY A 213 -10.48 -7.71 2.71
CA GLY A 213 -10.36 -9.15 2.95
C GLY A 213 -11.25 -10.02 2.05
N ARG A 214 -11.90 -9.46 1.00
CA ARG A 214 -12.87 -10.20 0.17
C ARG A 214 -12.29 -11.43 -0.53
N GLU A 215 -10.99 -11.44 -0.78
CA GLU A 215 -10.26 -12.56 -1.37
C GLU A 215 -9.56 -13.43 -0.30
N SER A 216 -10.06 -13.45 0.92
CA SER A 216 -9.46 -14.21 2.03
C SER A 216 -10.37 -15.34 2.51
N SER A 217 -11.11 -15.96 1.60
CA SER A 217 -12.03 -17.05 1.94
C SER A 217 -11.88 -18.22 1.00
N PRO A 218 -11.50 -19.40 1.50
CA PRO A 218 -11.51 -20.63 0.72
C PRO A 218 -12.93 -21.10 0.38
N LEU A 219 -13.94 -20.55 1.07
CA LEU A 219 -15.34 -20.92 0.91
C LEU A 219 -16.09 -19.80 0.19
N MET A 220 -15.79 -19.64 -1.07
CA MET A 220 -16.48 -18.75 -1.97
C MET A 220 -17.99 -18.93 -1.89
N GLY A 221 -18.72 -17.79 -1.80
CA GLY A 221 -20.17 -17.78 -1.69
C GLY A 221 -20.73 -17.82 -0.26
N THR A 222 -19.90 -17.93 0.76
CA THR A 222 -20.36 -17.91 2.16
C THR A 222 -20.33 -16.52 2.79
N GLN A 223 -19.76 -15.51 2.12
CA GLN A 223 -19.49 -14.16 2.66
C GLN A 223 -18.72 -14.17 3.99
N LYS A 224 -18.04 -15.26 4.28
CA LYS A 224 -17.27 -15.42 5.49
C LYS A 224 -15.80 -15.25 5.18
N ILE A 225 -15.23 -14.15 5.60
CA ILE A 225 -13.78 -13.94 5.57
C ILE A 225 -13.16 -14.94 6.54
N THR A 226 -12.26 -15.75 6.02
CA THR A 226 -11.57 -16.75 6.81
C THR A 226 -10.07 -16.50 6.76
N TYR A 227 -9.47 -16.20 7.91
CA TYR A 227 -8.04 -16.06 8.04
C TYR A 227 -7.45 -17.41 8.39
N VAL A 228 -6.63 -17.95 7.49
CA VAL A 228 -5.97 -19.23 7.70
C VAL A 228 -4.52 -18.99 8.04
N LEU A 229 -4.10 -19.57 9.16
CA LEU A 229 -2.74 -19.44 9.69
C LEU A 229 -1.86 -20.65 9.29
N PRO A 230 -0.53 -20.57 9.41
CA PRO A 230 0.34 -21.71 9.17
C PRO A 230 -0.09 -22.95 9.95
N PRO A 231 0.11 -24.15 9.39
CA PRO A 231 0.80 -24.46 8.15
C PRO A 231 -0.06 -24.35 6.87
N HIS A 232 -1.36 -24.11 6.99
CA HIS A 232 -2.31 -24.18 5.87
C HIS A 232 -2.55 -22.82 5.15
N ASN A 233 -1.97 -21.73 5.66
CA ASN A 233 -2.13 -20.40 5.07
C ASN A 233 -1.65 -20.34 3.61
N LEU A 234 -0.63 -21.10 3.24
CA LEU A 234 -0.08 -21.06 1.89
C LEU A 234 -1.06 -21.60 0.86
N ASP A 235 -1.66 -22.77 1.13
CA ASP A 235 -2.64 -23.37 0.22
C ASP A 235 -3.85 -22.45 0.03
N ASN A 236 -4.28 -21.83 1.12
CA ASN A 236 -5.38 -20.87 1.10
C ASN A 236 -5.02 -19.62 0.29
N LEU A 237 -3.84 -19.08 0.52
CA LEU A 237 -3.34 -17.92 -0.21
C LEU A 237 -3.24 -18.18 -1.72
N LEU A 238 -2.77 -19.36 -2.13
CA LEU A 238 -2.71 -19.73 -3.55
C LEU A 238 -4.10 -19.78 -4.19
N PHE A 239 -5.08 -20.30 -3.46
CA PHE A 239 -6.48 -20.31 -3.89
C PHE A 239 -7.02 -18.87 -4.00
N ASP A 240 -6.82 -18.04 -2.99
CA ASP A 240 -7.30 -16.65 -2.95
C ASP A 240 -6.71 -15.82 -4.10
N LEU A 241 -5.41 -15.97 -4.37
CA LEU A 241 -4.76 -15.26 -5.47
C LEU A 241 -5.25 -15.76 -6.86
N ALA A 242 -5.47 -17.05 -7.00
CA ALA A 242 -6.03 -17.61 -8.25
C ALA A 242 -7.43 -17.02 -8.51
N HIS A 243 -8.29 -16.96 -7.48
CA HIS A 243 -9.62 -16.35 -7.57
C HIS A 243 -9.53 -14.85 -7.84
N GLN A 244 -8.67 -14.13 -7.11
CA GLN A 244 -8.44 -12.70 -7.31
C GLN A 244 -8.03 -12.37 -8.75
N SER A 245 -7.24 -13.24 -9.40
CA SER A 245 -6.84 -13.04 -10.80
C SER A 245 -8.02 -13.05 -11.78
N VAL A 246 -9.05 -13.86 -11.51
CA VAL A 246 -10.31 -13.87 -12.28
C VAL A 246 -11.10 -12.61 -12.03
N ASP A 247 -11.33 -12.28 -10.76
CA ASP A 247 -12.10 -11.10 -10.36
C ASP A 247 -11.47 -9.81 -10.90
N ALA A 248 -10.14 -9.68 -10.81
CA ALA A 248 -9.44 -8.54 -11.37
C ALA A 248 -9.58 -8.46 -12.89
N THR A 249 -9.55 -9.60 -13.59
CA THR A 249 -9.74 -9.62 -15.05
C THR A 249 -11.15 -9.21 -15.43
N ILE A 250 -12.17 -9.72 -14.76
CA ILE A 250 -13.57 -9.35 -15.02
C ILE A 250 -13.80 -7.87 -14.73
N ASN A 251 -13.41 -7.40 -13.55
CA ASN A 251 -13.76 -6.07 -13.07
C ASN A 251 -12.85 -4.97 -13.66
N HIS A 252 -11.52 -5.15 -13.67
CA HIS A 252 -10.58 -4.11 -14.09
C HIS A 252 -10.26 -4.15 -15.59
N ALA A 253 -10.15 -5.36 -16.17
CA ALA A 253 -9.86 -5.54 -17.57
C ALA A 253 -11.12 -5.75 -18.45
N GLN A 254 -12.31 -5.79 -17.84
CA GLN A 254 -13.59 -6.03 -18.51
C GLN A 254 -13.58 -7.36 -19.28
N GLY A 255 -13.14 -8.43 -18.60
CA GLY A 255 -13.16 -9.79 -19.11
C GLY A 255 -14.56 -10.38 -19.16
N ASP A 256 -14.74 -11.39 -20.01
CA ASP A 256 -16.02 -12.11 -20.22
C ASP A 256 -16.11 -13.40 -19.38
N GLY A 257 -15.15 -13.63 -18.50
CA GLY A 257 -15.07 -14.84 -17.66
C GLY A 257 -14.46 -16.06 -18.35
N THR A 258 -14.05 -15.98 -19.63
CA THR A 258 -13.34 -17.07 -20.31
C THR A 258 -11.86 -17.10 -20.00
N ARG A 259 -11.30 -15.97 -19.55
CA ARG A 259 -9.92 -15.78 -19.13
C ARG A 259 -9.86 -15.08 -17.77
N PRO A 260 -8.81 -15.29 -16.96
CA PRO A 260 -7.71 -16.25 -17.22
C PRO A 260 -8.18 -17.70 -17.18
N THR A 261 -7.65 -18.53 -18.07
CA THR A 261 -7.81 -19.98 -17.99
C THR A 261 -7.12 -20.55 -16.75
N PRO A 262 -7.43 -21.77 -16.28
CA PRO A 262 -6.74 -22.36 -15.13
C PRO A 262 -5.21 -22.39 -15.27
N ALA A 263 -4.70 -22.55 -16.48
CA ALA A 263 -3.25 -22.52 -16.74
C ALA A 263 -2.69 -21.10 -16.60
N GLU A 264 -3.40 -20.07 -17.05
CA GLU A 264 -3.01 -18.67 -16.89
C GLU A 264 -3.11 -18.22 -15.43
N GLN A 265 -4.13 -18.65 -14.70
CA GLN A 265 -4.24 -18.41 -13.24
C GLN A 265 -3.01 -18.95 -12.52
N GLN A 266 -2.64 -20.20 -12.79
CA GLN A 266 -1.46 -20.81 -12.16
C GLN A 266 -0.17 -20.06 -12.51
N GLN A 267 -0.02 -19.57 -13.76
CA GLN A 267 1.13 -18.77 -14.17
C GLN A 267 1.15 -17.42 -13.45
N ILE A 268 0.00 -16.74 -13.30
CA ILE A 268 -0.11 -15.48 -12.56
C ILE A 268 0.27 -15.69 -11.10
N VAL A 269 -0.31 -16.68 -10.44
CA VAL A 269 -0.03 -16.99 -9.02
C VAL A 269 1.44 -17.37 -8.82
N ASN A 270 2.00 -18.20 -9.67
CA ASN A 270 3.42 -18.59 -9.60
C ASN A 270 4.34 -17.36 -9.76
N PHE A 271 3.98 -16.45 -10.67
CA PHE A 271 4.71 -15.22 -10.90
C PHE A 271 4.68 -14.33 -9.64
N GLU A 272 3.50 -14.03 -9.11
CA GLU A 272 3.34 -13.18 -7.93
C GLU A 272 4.02 -13.75 -6.69
N MET A 273 3.92 -15.07 -6.49
CA MET A 273 4.55 -15.77 -5.35
C MET A 273 6.08 -15.85 -5.44
N ALA A 274 6.64 -15.68 -6.63
CA ALA A 274 8.08 -15.66 -6.83
C ALA A 274 8.71 -14.29 -6.59
N LEU A 275 7.91 -13.21 -6.45
CA LEU A 275 8.41 -11.84 -6.39
C LEU A 275 8.65 -11.36 -4.96
N PHE A 276 9.82 -10.75 -4.77
CA PHE A 276 10.22 -10.06 -3.55
C PHE A 276 10.69 -8.66 -3.87
N THR A 277 10.09 -7.66 -3.27
CA THR A 277 10.44 -6.26 -3.47
C THR A 277 10.81 -5.60 -2.15
N ALA A 278 11.93 -4.89 -2.16
CA ALA A 278 12.34 -4.02 -1.07
C ALA A 278 13.25 -2.91 -1.60
N GLN A 279 13.46 -1.90 -0.77
CA GLN A 279 14.49 -0.92 -1.00
C GLN A 279 15.87 -1.60 -0.92
N THR A 280 16.77 -1.26 -1.85
CA THR A 280 18.13 -1.83 -1.93
C THR A 280 19.20 -0.77 -1.70
N ILE A 281 18.88 0.48 -2.04
CA ILE A 281 19.74 1.65 -1.86
C ILE A 281 18.95 2.74 -1.17
N GLY A 282 19.43 3.23 -0.03
CA GLY A 282 18.92 4.44 0.61
C GLY A 282 19.72 5.67 0.15
N ASN A 283 19.05 6.81 -0.09
CA ASN A 283 19.70 8.04 -0.55
C ASN A 283 20.90 8.47 0.30
N TYR A 284 20.82 8.29 1.61
CA TYR A 284 21.87 8.68 2.56
C TYR A 284 22.57 7.47 3.17
N ALA A 285 21.87 6.35 3.34
CA ALA A 285 22.42 5.13 3.91
C ALA A 285 23.29 4.34 2.90
N GLY A 286 23.10 4.57 1.59
CA GLY A 286 23.75 3.79 0.54
C GLY A 286 23.18 2.37 0.43
N ARG A 287 24.00 1.38 0.11
CA ARG A 287 23.57 -0.02 0.03
C ARG A 287 23.06 -0.53 1.38
N LEU A 288 21.90 -1.15 1.35
CA LEU A 288 21.18 -1.60 2.54
C LEU A 288 21.61 -2.99 3.04
N ASP A 289 22.42 -3.68 2.25
CA ASP A 289 23.11 -4.94 2.59
C ASP A 289 24.57 -4.73 3.05
N ALA A 290 25.01 -3.48 3.18
CA ALA A 290 26.38 -3.16 3.57
C ALA A 290 26.58 -3.16 5.09
N HIS A 291 27.84 -3.32 5.54
CA HIS A 291 28.25 -3.27 6.95
C HIS A 291 27.45 -4.24 7.85
N GLY A 292 27.16 -5.44 7.34
CA GLY A 292 26.49 -6.50 8.08
C GLY A 292 24.97 -6.37 8.16
N ALA A 293 24.37 -5.37 7.49
CA ALA A 293 22.92 -5.26 7.39
C ALA A 293 22.34 -6.26 6.37
N ASN A 294 21.05 -6.60 6.54
CA ASN A 294 20.30 -7.55 5.75
C ASN A 294 19.10 -6.87 5.03
N GLY A 295 19.29 -5.65 4.53
CA GLY A 295 18.31 -4.97 3.70
C GLY A 295 18.24 -5.53 2.27
N GLY A 296 17.19 -5.15 1.56
CA GLY A 296 16.98 -5.56 0.18
C GLY A 296 16.11 -6.80 0.01
N PRO A 297 15.67 -7.09 -1.24
CA PRO A 297 14.72 -8.16 -1.51
C PRO A 297 15.32 -9.57 -1.37
N ILE A 298 16.63 -9.74 -1.60
CA ILE A 298 17.26 -11.08 -1.52
C ILE A 298 17.16 -11.62 -0.09
N ALA A 299 17.39 -10.78 0.92
CA ALA A 299 17.27 -11.18 2.32
C ALA A 299 15.85 -11.64 2.67
N LEU A 300 14.83 -11.10 2.02
CA LEU A 300 13.44 -11.50 2.23
C LEU A 300 13.16 -12.92 1.74
N THR A 301 13.85 -13.40 0.70
CA THR A 301 13.58 -14.73 0.13
C THR A 301 13.81 -15.88 1.11
N THR A 302 14.67 -15.66 2.08
CA THR A 302 15.07 -16.67 3.09
C THR A 302 14.45 -16.42 4.46
N GLN A 303 13.68 -15.33 4.63
CA GLN A 303 13.04 -15.05 5.90
C GLN A 303 11.87 -16.01 6.13
N PRO A 304 11.76 -16.60 7.34
CA PRO A 304 10.62 -17.43 7.69
C PRO A 304 9.36 -16.55 7.83
N PHE A 305 8.22 -17.19 7.61
CA PHE A 305 6.93 -16.59 7.86
C PHE A 305 6.52 -16.85 9.30
N PHE A 306 6.34 -15.78 10.08
CA PHE A 306 5.82 -15.86 11.42
C PHE A 306 4.52 -15.06 11.52
N ILE A 307 3.46 -15.73 11.92
CA ILE A 307 2.25 -15.07 12.38
C ILE A 307 2.28 -15.08 13.90
N SER A 308 2.63 -13.95 14.48
CA SER A 308 2.50 -13.72 15.91
C SER A 308 2.59 -12.23 16.20
N ILE A 309 2.10 -11.82 17.35
CA ILE A 309 2.28 -10.45 17.82
C ILE A 309 3.75 -10.25 18.15
N ASN A 310 4.48 -9.60 17.24
CA ASN A 310 5.88 -9.29 17.45
C ASN A 310 6.02 -7.94 18.18
N SER A 311 5.77 -7.93 19.46
CA SER A 311 5.85 -6.73 20.30
C SER A 311 6.77 -6.94 21.49
N SER A 312 7.63 -5.95 21.76
CA SER A 312 8.51 -5.92 22.95
C SER A 312 7.78 -5.48 24.23
N VAL A 313 6.57 -4.95 24.11
CA VAL A 313 5.70 -4.62 25.23
C VAL A 313 4.61 -5.66 25.33
N ASN A 314 4.25 -5.96 26.57
CA ASN A 314 3.40 -7.07 26.97
C ASN A 314 2.29 -7.37 25.96
N PRO A 315 2.17 -8.61 25.50
CA PRO A 315 1.22 -8.98 24.47
C PRO A 315 -0.19 -8.60 24.88
N LEU A 316 -0.96 -8.23 23.90
CA LEU A 316 -2.25 -7.66 23.97
C LEU A 316 -3.25 -8.38 24.82
N VAL A 317 -3.19 -9.67 24.83
CA VAL A 317 -4.04 -10.51 25.67
C VAL A 317 -3.44 -11.91 25.66
N PRO A 318 -3.37 -12.58 26.81
CA PRO A 318 -2.96 -14.00 26.88
C PRO A 318 -3.89 -14.95 26.10
N THR A 319 -4.95 -14.43 25.52
CA THR A 319 -6.05 -15.18 24.92
C THR A 319 -6.44 -14.65 23.53
N LEU A 320 -5.49 -14.10 22.77
CA LEU A 320 -5.75 -13.83 21.36
C LEU A 320 -5.88 -15.17 20.62
N GLU A 321 -6.96 -15.87 20.93
CA GLU A 321 -7.42 -16.98 20.12
C GLU A 321 -7.97 -16.37 18.83
N THR A 322 -7.19 -16.46 17.77
CA THR A 322 -7.77 -16.27 16.44
C THR A 322 -8.95 -17.22 16.28
N PRO A 323 -9.99 -16.86 15.52
CA PRO A 323 -11.05 -17.79 15.18
C PRO A 323 -10.45 -19.02 14.51
N GLY A 324 -10.17 -20.06 15.28
CA GLY A 324 -9.45 -21.25 14.83
C GLY A 324 -8.42 -21.81 15.81
N GLY A 325 -8.17 -21.14 16.94
CA GLY A 325 -7.35 -21.68 18.03
C GLY A 325 -5.86 -21.86 17.70
N LEU A 326 -5.29 -21.01 16.88
CA LEU A 326 -3.99 -21.26 16.24
C LEU A 326 -2.81 -20.46 16.82
N VAL A 327 -3.02 -19.66 17.85
CA VAL A 327 -1.92 -19.04 18.60
C VAL A 327 -1.84 -19.70 19.96
N ALA A 328 -0.81 -20.49 20.21
CA ALA A 328 -0.61 -21.12 21.50
C ALA A 328 -0.39 -20.06 22.58
N PRO A 329 -0.96 -20.24 23.79
CA PRO A 329 -0.65 -19.37 24.92
C PRO A 329 0.86 -19.37 25.18
N GLY A 330 1.49 -18.20 25.02
CA GLY A 330 2.94 -18.03 25.20
C GLY A 330 3.75 -17.72 23.95
N ASP A 331 3.19 -17.85 22.74
CA ASP A 331 3.88 -17.53 21.47
C ASP A 331 3.90 -16.04 21.13
N HIS A 332 3.62 -15.17 22.09
CA HIS A 332 3.46 -13.73 21.90
C HIS A 332 4.70 -12.92 22.27
N GLN A 333 5.86 -13.53 22.32
CA GLN A 333 7.09 -12.81 22.63
C GLN A 333 7.68 -12.16 21.38
N PHE A 334 8.17 -10.94 21.56
CA PHE A 334 8.98 -10.28 20.53
C PHE A 334 10.16 -11.17 20.17
N ILE A 335 10.29 -11.49 18.88
CA ILE A 335 11.40 -12.27 18.33
C ILE A 335 12.29 -11.30 17.54
N PRO A 336 13.36 -10.74 18.13
CA PRO A 336 14.21 -9.75 17.48
C PRO A 336 14.92 -10.31 16.25
N ALA A 337 15.15 -11.62 16.19
CA ALA A 337 15.73 -12.28 15.03
C ALA A 337 14.91 -12.18 13.75
N ILE A 338 13.63 -11.84 13.85
CA ILE A 338 12.72 -11.70 12.70
C ILE A 338 12.80 -10.30 12.11
N PHE A 339 12.99 -9.29 12.94
CA PHE A 339 12.97 -7.91 12.52
C PHE A 339 14.22 -7.16 12.95
N ASN A 340 15.32 -7.53 12.31
CA ASN A 340 16.65 -7.03 12.64
C ASN A 340 17.50 -6.63 11.41
N PRO A 341 16.90 -6.23 10.27
CA PRO A 341 17.70 -6.02 9.05
C PRO A 341 18.84 -5.01 9.24
N PHE A 342 18.73 -4.09 10.20
CA PHE A 342 19.69 -3.02 10.42
C PHE A 342 20.37 -3.03 11.79
N ASP A 343 20.27 -4.10 12.56
CA ASP A 343 20.92 -4.21 13.90
C ASP A 343 22.42 -3.95 13.85
N ALA A 344 23.09 -4.44 12.81
CA ALA A 344 24.53 -4.24 12.63
C ALA A 344 24.93 -2.74 12.52
N TRP A 345 24.00 -1.86 12.20
CA TRP A 345 24.23 -0.43 12.09
C TRP A 345 24.09 0.33 13.42
N ALA A 346 23.57 -0.31 14.45
CA ALA A 346 23.41 0.31 15.77
C ALA A 346 24.76 0.70 16.43
N SER A 347 25.86 0.05 16.03
CA SER A 347 27.21 0.36 16.53
C SER A 347 27.93 1.44 15.74
N LEU A 348 27.35 1.97 14.66
CA LEU A 348 27.95 3.04 13.87
C LEU A 348 27.83 4.40 14.59
N PRO A 349 28.71 5.38 14.26
CA PRO A 349 28.61 6.71 14.86
C PRO A 349 27.21 7.32 14.72
N ASP A 350 26.69 7.96 15.76
CA ASP A 350 25.34 8.53 15.82
C ASP A 350 25.03 9.52 14.68
N THR A 351 26.04 10.17 14.13
CA THR A 351 25.91 11.06 12.98
C THR A 351 25.78 10.32 11.64
N SER A 352 25.94 9.00 11.65
CA SER A 352 25.80 8.19 10.44
C SER A 352 24.32 8.07 10.02
N PRO A 353 23.98 8.28 8.74
CA PRO A 353 22.63 8.00 8.25
C PRO A 353 22.19 6.55 8.45
N ARG A 354 23.12 5.60 8.50
CA ARG A 354 22.84 4.19 8.81
C ARG A 354 22.43 4.00 10.26
N ALA A 355 23.10 4.71 11.20
CA ALA A 355 22.72 4.69 12.61
C ALA A 355 21.30 5.28 12.80
N ALA A 356 20.93 6.31 12.04
CA ALA A 356 19.56 6.84 12.04
C ALA A 356 18.53 5.78 11.64
N VAL A 357 18.82 5.00 10.59
CA VAL A 357 17.96 3.87 10.18
C VAL A 357 17.85 2.82 11.30
N ALA A 358 18.96 2.46 11.94
CA ALA A 358 18.94 1.49 13.04
C ALA A 358 18.15 2.01 14.25
N ARG A 359 18.28 3.30 14.61
CA ARG A 359 17.46 3.92 15.67
C ARG A 359 15.97 3.92 15.30
N GLY A 360 15.64 4.23 14.05
CA GLY A 360 14.25 4.15 13.54
C GLY A 360 13.69 2.74 13.63
N GLN A 361 14.48 1.70 13.33
CA GLN A 361 14.09 0.30 13.53
C GLN A 361 13.81 0.00 15.01
N VAL A 362 14.64 0.48 15.93
CA VAL A 362 14.42 0.31 17.37
C VAL A 362 13.12 1.00 17.80
N ILE A 363 12.87 2.23 17.33
CA ILE A 363 11.62 2.95 17.62
C ILE A 363 10.41 2.12 17.13
N PHE A 364 10.44 1.67 15.89
CA PHE A 364 9.37 0.87 15.29
C PHE A 364 9.08 -0.40 16.10
N ASN A 365 10.11 -1.10 16.56
CA ASN A 365 10.00 -2.36 17.28
C ASN A 365 9.61 -2.19 18.75
N SER A 366 10.07 -1.12 19.40
CA SER A 366 10.06 -1.05 20.87
C SER A 366 9.41 0.18 21.48
N ARG A 367 9.09 1.23 20.69
CA ARG A 367 8.39 2.40 21.23
C ARG A 367 6.99 2.01 21.67
N PRO A 368 6.67 2.05 22.98
CA PRO A 368 5.34 1.67 23.44
C PRO A 368 4.29 2.70 23.02
N ILE A 369 3.15 2.19 22.56
CA ILE A 369 1.97 2.95 22.19
C ILE A 369 0.84 2.46 23.08
N LYS A 370 0.31 3.34 23.93
CA LYS A 370 -0.84 3.04 24.76
C LYS A 370 -2.12 3.52 24.07
N ILE A 371 -2.80 2.62 23.37
CA ILE A 371 -4.04 2.89 22.66
C ILE A 371 -5.20 2.80 23.65
N THR A 372 -5.87 3.91 23.93
CA THR A 372 -6.96 4.01 24.91
C THR A 372 -7.99 5.01 24.42
N GLY A 373 -9.26 4.61 24.39
CA GLY A 373 -10.36 5.47 23.93
C GLY A 373 -10.34 5.76 22.42
N VAL A 374 -9.66 4.93 21.63
CA VAL A 374 -9.59 5.04 20.18
C VAL A 374 -10.77 4.32 19.55
N ALA A 375 -11.66 5.08 18.92
CA ALA A 375 -12.81 4.52 18.21
C ALA A 375 -12.36 3.57 17.09
N GLY A 376 -13.03 2.44 16.94
CA GLY A 376 -12.68 1.38 16.00
C GLY A 376 -11.63 0.39 16.51
N ILE A 377 -10.95 0.69 17.63
CA ILE A 377 -9.99 -0.20 18.30
C ILE A 377 -10.51 -0.60 19.68
N ASN A 378 -10.66 0.37 20.59
CA ASN A 378 -11.00 0.09 21.98
C ASN A 378 -12.48 -0.23 22.17
N ASP A 379 -13.37 0.29 21.34
CA ASP A 379 -14.81 0.03 21.31
C ASP A 379 -15.23 -1.10 20.36
N ASP A 380 -14.26 -1.72 19.69
CA ASP A 380 -14.53 -2.82 18.76
C ASP A 380 -14.92 -4.09 19.53
N LEU A 381 -16.21 -4.33 19.64
CA LEU A 381 -16.78 -5.53 20.27
C LEU A 381 -16.63 -6.78 19.40
N SER A 382 -16.30 -6.59 18.13
CA SER A 382 -16.19 -7.67 17.14
C SER A 382 -14.76 -8.08 16.86
N ALA A 383 -13.76 -7.51 17.55
CA ALA A 383 -12.34 -7.78 17.31
C ALA A 383 -12.02 -9.29 17.31
N GLY A 384 -12.58 -9.98 16.31
CA GLY A 384 -12.46 -11.42 16.09
C GLY A 384 -12.96 -12.32 17.22
N GLY A 385 -13.84 -11.83 18.11
CA GLY A 385 -14.21 -12.55 19.34
C GLY A 385 -13.11 -12.56 20.38
N LEU A 386 -12.09 -11.73 20.21
CA LEU A 386 -10.87 -11.74 21.02
C LEU A 386 -11.13 -11.31 22.47
N VAL A 387 -12.06 -10.38 22.69
CA VAL A 387 -12.45 -9.94 24.03
C VAL A 387 -13.94 -9.56 24.06
N ALA A 388 -14.73 -10.22 24.85
CA ALA A 388 -16.11 -9.81 25.09
C ALA A 388 -16.11 -8.42 25.78
N GLY A 389 -16.73 -7.42 25.12
CA GLY A 389 -16.82 -6.07 25.65
C GLY A 389 -15.75 -5.09 25.15
N GLY A 390 -14.95 -5.48 24.15
CA GLY A 390 -13.91 -4.64 23.55
C GLY A 390 -12.58 -4.69 24.31
N ILE A 391 -11.58 -3.98 23.81
CA ILE A 391 -10.23 -3.89 24.41
C ILE A 391 -10.07 -2.49 25.00
N PRO A 392 -10.38 -2.27 26.28
CA PRO A 392 -10.42 -0.93 26.86
C PRO A 392 -9.05 -0.22 26.86
N SER A 393 -7.98 -0.98 26.84
CA SER A 393 -6.62 -0.45 26.71
C SER A 393 -5.74 -1.49 26.03
N LEU A 394 -5.02 -1.03 25.01
CA LEU A 394 -4.08 -1.82 24.23
C LEU A 394 -2.71 -1.16 24.33
N THR A 395 -1.70 -1.87 24.81
CA THR A 395 -0.32 -1.43 24.75
C THR A 395 0.43 -2.28 23.75
N GLY A 396 0.98 -1.65 22.72
CA GLY A 396 1.73 -2.30 21.66
C GLY A 396 2.87 -1.44 21.15
N THR A 397 3.39 -1.82 20.00
CA THR A 397 4.38 -1.06 19.21
C THR A 397 3.90 -1.03 17.76
N CYS A 398 4.62 -0.34 16.87
CA CYS A 398 4.33 -0.45 15.43
C CYS A 398 4.41 -1.93 14.96
N GLY A 399 5.41 -2.67 15.46
CA GLY A 399 5.59 -4.09 15.17
C GLY A 399 4.47 -5.00 15.66
N THR A 400 3.62 -4.53 16.58
CA THR A 400 2.45 -5.29 17.02
C THR A 400 1.44 -5.52 15.90
N CYS A 401 1.23 -4.53 15.04
CA CYS A 401 0.31 -4.61 13.89
C CYS A 401 1.06 -4.76 12.55
N HIS A 402 2.32 -4.27 12.47
CA HIS A 402 3.16 -4.34 11.30
C HIS A 402 4.35 -5.26 11.56
N ASP A 403 4.11 -6.52 11.43
CA ASP A 403 5.06 -7.58 11.73
C ASP A 403 5.97 -7.90 10.53
N THR A 404 7.02 -8.62 10.79
CA THR A 404 8.02 -9.11 9.85
C THR A 404 7.56 -10.42 9.18
N PRO A 405 8.13 -10.77 8.02
CA PRO A 405 9.24 -10.11 7.31
C PRO A 405 8.77 -8.98 6.39
N ASN A 406 7.50 -8.92 6.14
CA ASN A 406 6.89 -8.02 5.17
C ASN A 406 6.60 -6.64 5.76
N VAL A 407 6.73 -6.51 7.07
CA VAL A 407 6.27 -5.34 7.80
C VAL A 407 4.84 -5.00 7.37
N GLY A 408 3.95 -5.98 7.51
CA GLY A 408 2.55 -5.91 7.06
C GLY A 408 1.61 -6.57 8.03
N ASN A 409 0.55 -7.16 7.53
CA ASN A 409 -0.59 -7.64 8.31
C ASN A 409 -0.40 -9.07 8.87
N HIS A 410 0.70 -9.36 9.53
CA HIS A 410 0.97 -10.73 10.02
C HIS A 410 0.65 -10.93 11.49
N SER A 411 0.96 -9.95 12.33
CA SER A 411 0.66 -10.04 13.76
C SER A 411 -0.83 -9.95 14.03
N PHE A 412 -1.54 -9.19 13.21
CA PHE A 412 -2.96 -8.97 13.33
C PHE A 412 -3.63 -9.25 11.97
N PRO A 413 -4.02 -10.48 11.69
CA PRO A 413 -4.57 -10.88 10.39
C PRO A 413 -5.93 -10.25 10.09
N THR A 414 -6.64 -9.79 11.12
CA THR A 414 -7.97 -9.19 11.00
C THR A 414 -7.88 -7.72 10.55
N PRO A 415 -8.68 -7.25 9.60
CA PRO A 415 -8.80 -5.83 9.30
C PRO A 415 -9.19 -5.01 10.53
N LEU A 416 -8.60 -3.82 10.65
CA LEU A 416 -8.81 -2.90 11.76
C LEU A 416 -9.33 -1.56 11.27
N ASP A 417 -10.19 -0.91 12.04
CA ASP A 417 -10.52 0.49 11.83
C ASP A 417 -9.57 1.38 12.64
N ILE A 418 -8.47 1.74 12.02
CA ILE A 418 -7.51 2.68 12.63
C ILE A 418 -7.86 4.15 12.38
N GLY A 419 -9.02 4.45 11.77
CA GLY A 419 -9.48 5.81 11.49
C GLY A 419 -8.99 6.39 10.15
N THR A 420 -8.32 5.63 9.30
CA THR A 420 -7.87 6.12 7.98
C THR A 420 -9.01 6.38 7.00
N GLY A 421 -10.23 5.93 7.31
CA GLY A 421 -11.47 6.23 6.57
C GLY A 421 -12.35 7.29 7.23
N ASP A 422 -11.98 7.82 8.39
CA ASP A 422 -12.81 8.78 9.14
C ASP A 422 -12.67 10.20 8.54
N PRO A 423 -13.74 10.77 7.97
CA PRO A 423 -13.68 12.09 7.33
C PRO A 423 -13.76 13.24 8.32
N SER A 424 -14.04 12.98 9.60
CA SER A 424 -14.40 14.01 10.55
C SER A 424 -13.20 14.68 11.22
N PRO A 425 -12.87 15.94 10.88
CA PRO A 425 -11.90 16.72 11.63
C PRO A 425 -12.43 17.15 13.02
N SER A 426 -13.71 16.94 13.30
CA SER A 426 -14.38 17.41 14.51
C SER A 426 -14.33 16.44 15.68
N ASN A 427 -13.84 15.21 15.49
CA ASN A 427 -13.56 14.31 16.59
C ASN A 427 -12.12 14.55 17.09
N PRO A 428 -11.91 15.11 18.32
CA PRO A 428 -10.55 15.30 18.86
C PRO A 428 -9.77 14.01 19.04
N SER A 429 -10.48 12.87 19.19
CA SER A 429 -9.88 11.53 19.15
C SER A 429 -9.56 11.07 17.73
N ALA A 430 -10.11 11.74 16.72
CA ALA A 430 -9.82 11.62 15.31
C ALA A 430 -8.95 12.79 14.85
N ASN A 431 -8.02 13.24 15.67
CA ASN A 431 -6.99 14.16 15.21
C ASN A 431 -6.11 13.39 14.22
N LEU A 432 -6.52 13.45 12.96
CA LEU A 432 -5.94 12.72 11.84
C LEU A 432 -4.56 13.26 11.43
N GLY A 433 -3.81 13.84 12.36
CA GLY A 433 -2.49 14.41 12.05
C GLY A 433 -2.52 15.46 10.93
N GLY A 434 -3.68 16.12 10.72
CA GLY A 434 -3.87 17.10 9.64
C GLY A 434 -4.16 16.49 8.26
N LEU A 435 -4.46 15.18 8.15
CA LEU A 435 -4.80 14.55 6.87
C LEU A 435 -6.09 15.16 6.28
N ASN A 436 -6.00 15.59 5.03
CA ASN A 436 -7.16 16.10 4.28
C ASN A 436 -7.75 15.00 3.41
N MET A 437 -9.01 14.65 3.64
CA MET A 437 -9.80 13.67 2.88
C MET A 437 -10.99 14.28 2.14
N ASN A 438 -11.08 15.60 2.01
CA ASN A 438 -12.19 16.30 1.33
C ASN A 438 -12.36 15.92 -0.16
N TYR A 439 -11.38 15.25 -0.73
CA TYR A 439 -11.45 14.70 -2.10
C TYR A 439 -12.13 13.33 -2.18
N LEU A 440 -12.51 12.73 -1.05
CA LEU A 440 -13.19 11.44 -1.01
C LEU A 440 -14.70 11.63 -0.76
N PRO A 441 -15.54 10.74 -1.27
CA PRO A 441 -16.93 10.69 -0.84
C PRO A 441 -17.02 10.36 0.66
N THR A 442 -18.08 10.84 1.29
CA THR A 442 -18.47 10.42 2.62
C THR A 442 -19.75 9.61 2.55
N ILE A 443 -19.77 8.49 3.27
CA ILE A 443 -20.84 7.52 3.31
C ILE A 443 -21.30 7.43 4.76
N THR A 444 -22.59 7.72 5.00
CA THR A 444 -23.21 7.56 6.32
C THR A 444 -24.07 6.30 6.32
N VAL A 445 -23.76 5.40 7.24
CA VAL A 445 -24.51 4.17 7.47
C VAL A 445 -25.04 4.16 8.89
N CYS A 446 -26.25 3.63 9.07
CA CYS A 446 -26.87 3.45 10.39
C CYS A 446 -27.21 1.98 10.59
N LYS A 447 -26.94 1.48 11.80
CA LYS A 447 -27.32 0.12 12.21
C LYS A 447 -28.82 -0.05 12.11
N THR A 448 -29.28 -1.21 11.63
CA THR A 448 -30.71 -1.52 11.55
C THR A 448 -31.21 -2.15 12.86
N ASP A 449 -32.42 -1.82 13.23
CA ASP A 449 -33.16 -2.52 14.27
C ASP A 449 -33.58 -3.90 13.73
N PRO A 450 -33.18 -5.00 14.36
CA PRO A 450 -33.51 -6.35 13.89
C PRO A 450 -35.02 -6.66 13.84
N ALA A 451 -35.82 -5.98 14.66
CA ALA A 451 -37.26 -6.20 14.73
C ALA A 451 -38.02 -5.47 13.62
N THR A 452 -37.54 -4.30 13.22
CA THR A 452 -38.27 -3.43 12.26
C THR A 452 -37.58 -3.32 10.92
N GLY A 453 -36.26 -3.61 10.86
CA GLY A 453 -35.44 -3.42 9.66
C GLY A 453 -35.14 -1.95 9.32
N PHE A 454 -35.58 -1.00 10.16
CA PHE A 454 -35.32 0.44 9.95
C PHE A 454 -34.00 0.88 10.59
N PRO A 455 -33.37 1.94 10.05
CA PRO A 455 -32.17 2.53 10.65
C PRO A 455 -32.43 3.01 12.08
N THR A 456 -31.48 2.73 12.97
CA THR A 456 -31.44 3.26 14.33
C THR A 456 -30.70 4.60 14.36
N SER A 457 -30.56 5.20 15.56
CA SER A 457 -29.71 6.39 15.75
C SER A 457 -28.22 6.08 15.85
N THR A 458 -27.81 4.80 15.84
CA THR A 458 -26.40 4.40 15.84
C THR A 458 -25.86 4.46 14.43
N CYS A 459 -25.19 5.55 14.12
CA CYS A 459 -24.67 5.80 12.77
C CYS A 459 -23.16 6.05 12.79
N LYS A 460 -22.52 5.75 11.65
CA LYS A 460 -21.11 6.03 11.39
C LYS A 460 -20.96 6.66 10.00
N THR A 461 -20.10 7.68 9.90
CA THR A 461 -19.72 8.28 8.62
C THR A 461 -18.28 7.91 8.32
N THR A 462 -18.02 7.45 7.11
CA THR A 462 -16.69 7.01 6.66
C THR A 462 -16.48 7.36 5.18
N THR A 463 -15.23 7.35 4.73
CA THR A 463 -14.88 7.43 3.30
C THR A 463 -14.73 6.05 2.66
N ASP A 464 -14.69 4.98 3.48
CA ASP A 464 -14.59 3.59 3.03
C ASP A 464 -15.28 2.67 4.04
N LEU A 465 -16.25 1.90 3.56
CA LEU A 465 -16.97 0.93 4.40
C LEU A 465 -16.13 -0.30 4.77
N GLY A 466 -15.00 -0.53 4.08
CA GLY A 466 -14.09 -1.62 4.40
C GLY A 466 -14.75 -2.98 4.34
N GLN A 467 -14.45 -3.81 5.34
CA GLN A 467 -14.95 -5.18 5.46
C GLN A 467 -16.48 -5.28 5.55
N ALA A 468 -17.16 -4.24 6.03
CA ALA A 468 -18.63 -4.23 6.11
C ALA A 468 -19.33 -4.44 4.76
N LEU A 469 -18.69 -4.06 3.64
CA LEU A 469 -19.21 -4.33 2.30
C LEU A 469 -19.08 -5.79 1.86
N ILE A 470 -18.36 -6.62 2.64
CA ILE A 470 -18.17 -8.03 2.31
C ILE A 470 -19.08 -8.90 3.16
N ASP A 471 -19.18 -8.63 4.46
CA ASP A 471 -19.93 -9.47 5.39
C ASP A 471 -21.23 -8.85 5.94
N GLY A 472 -21.52 -7.58 5.57
CA GLY A 472 -22.77 -6.92 5.93
C GLY A 472 -22.89 -6.50 7.40
N ARG A 473 -21.77 -6.45 8.14
CA ARG A 473 -21.79 -6.13 9.57
C ARG A 473 -21.46 -4.66 9.83
N PHE A 474 -22.32 -3.99 10.60
CA PHE A 474 -22.13 -2.59 10.98
C PHE A 474 -20.83 -2.36 11.79
N ASP A 475 -20.50 -3.27 12.68
CA ASP A 475 -19.29 -3.23 13.50
C ASP A 475 -17.98 -3.48 12.71
N HIS A 476 -18.08 -3.81 11.41
CA HIS A 476 -16.96 -3.92 10.49
C HIS A 476 -16.80 -2.69 9.56
N VAL A 477 -17.61 -1.67 9.74
CA VAL A 477 -17.50 -0.41 8.97
C VAL A 477 -16.17 0.27 9.24
N GLY A 478 -15.42 0.53 8.16
CA GLY A 478 -14.10 1.18 8.21
C GLY A 478 -12.93 0.26 8.49
N LYS A 479 -13.17 -1.06 8.68
CA LYS A 479 -12.09 -2.01 8.89
C LYS A 479 -11.33 -2.30 7.61
N ILE A 480 -10.03 -2.05 7.64
CA ILE A 480 -9.10 -2.17 6.52
C ILE A 480 -7.90 -3.02 6.95
N LYS A 481 -7.48 -3.92 6.08
CA LYS A 481 -6.25 -4.71 6.26
C LYS A 481 -5.01 -3.82 6.28
N GLY A 482 -4.06 -4.09 7.17
CA GLY A 482 -2.72 -3.49 7.15
C GLY A 482 -1.98 -3.82 5.85
N PRO A 483 -1.43 -2.82 5.14
CA PRO A 483 -0.70 -3.06 3.89
C PRO A 483 0.73 -3.53 4.14
N ILE A 484 1.33 -4.12 3.10
CA ILE A 484 2.76 -4.36 3.01
C ILE A 484 3.52 -3.04 3.09
N LEU A 485 4.52 -2.93 3.97
CA LEU A 485 5.34 -1.73 4.12
C LEU A 485 6.67 -1.79 3.34
N ARG A 486 7.04 -2.93 2.74
CA ARG A 486 8.21 -3.01 1.88
C ARG A 486 8.01 -2.22 0.59
N GLY A 487 9.03 -1.51 0.14
CA GLY A 487 8.99 -0.68 -1.06
C GLY A 487 8.17 0.62 -0.91
N LEU A 488 7.99 1.15 0.30
CA LEU A 488 7.20 2.37 0.56
C LEU A 488 7.67 3.56 -0.29
N SER A 489 8.98 3.80 -0.37
CA SER A 489 9.55 4.93 -1.09
C SER A 489 9.22 4.95 -2.58
N ALA A 490 8.88 3.81 -3.18
CA ALA A 490 8.54 3.71 -4.59
C ALA A 490 7.07 4.06 -4.90
N ARG A 491 6.18 4.15 -3.90
CA ARG A 491 4.73 4.15 -4.13
C ARG A 491 3.94 5.16 -3.30
N ALA A 492 4.49 6.36 -3.10
CA ALA A 492 3.73 7.46 -2.51
C ALA A 492 2.50 7.84 -3.37
N PRO A 493 1.43 8.40 -2.78
CA PRO A 493 1.16 8.66 -1.35
C PRO A 493 0.72 7.41 -0.57
N TYR A 494 0.49 7.56 0.73
CA TYR A 494 0.30 6.44 1.67
C TYR A 494 -1.13 6.33 2.18
N PHE A 495 -1.40 5.26 2.95
CA PHE A 495 -2.69 4.71 3.32
C PHE A 495 -3.49 4.17 2.12
N HIS A 496 -4.57 3.44 2.39
CA HIS A 496 -5.40 2.82 1.34
C HIS A 496 -6.02 3.86 0.41
N ASN A 497 -6.27 5.05 0.91
CA ASN A 497 -6.93 6.17 0.23
C ASN A 497 -5.97 7.31 -0.18
N GLY A 498 -4.65 7.15 0.00
CA GLY A 498 -3.68 8.15 -0.40
C GLY A 498 -3.72 9.45 0.41
N SER A 499 -4.22 9.43 1.64
CA SER A 499 -4.39 10.64 2.46
C SER A 499 -3.07 11.20 3.00
N ALA A 500 -2.07 10.38 3.28
CA ALA A 500 -0.74 10.82 3.66
C ALA A 500 0.16 10.99 2.43
N GLN A 501 0.67 12.20 2.19
CA GLN A 501 1.51 12.50 1.04
C GLN A 501 2.94 12.01 1.23
N THR A 502 3.42 12.06 2.46
CA THR A 502 4.78 11.72 2.87
C THR A 502 4.78 10.65 3.96
N LEU A 503 5.93 10.02 4.20
CA LEU A 503 6.10 9.11 5.34
C LEU A 503 5.96 9.85 6.68
N LEU A 504 6.36 11.11 6.72
CA LEU A 504 6.19 11.94 7.92
C LEU A 504 4.71 12.15 8.24
N ASP A 505 3.87 12.47 7.24
CA ASP A 505 2.42 12.58 7.44
C ASP A 505 1.83 11.28 8.01
N ALA A 506 2.33 10.13 7.54
CA ALA A 506 1.89 8.83 8.05
C ALA A 506 2.32 8.63 9.51
N VAL A 507 3.54 9.00 9.89
CA VAL A 507 4.02 8.94 11.29
C VAL A 507 3.18 9.86 12.18
N GLN A 508 2.97 11.10 11.76
CA GLN A 508 2.20 12.09 12.50
C GLN A 508 0.71 11.70 12.66
N PHE A 509 0.16 10.95 11.69
CA PHE A 509 -1.15 10.34 11.87
C PHE A 509 -1.19 9.41 13.09
N TYR A 510 -0.19 8.54 13.27
CA TYR A 510 -0.12 7.65 14.44
C TYR A 510 0.13 8.40 15.74
N GLU A 511 0.87 9.51 15.72
CA GLU A 511 1.04 10.39 16.88
C GLU A 511 -0.30 10.98 17.30
N GLY A 512 -1.03 11.58 16.37
CA GLY A 512 -2.35 12.15 16.65
C GLY A 512 -3.41 11.12 17.00
N ARG A 513 -3.42 9.98 16.31
CA ARG A 513 -4.48 8.97 16.47
C ARG A 513 -4.32 8.11 17.72
N PHE A 514 -3.10 7.73 18.04
CA PHE A 514 -2.82 6.78 19.13
C PHE A 514 -2.06 7.38 20.31
N GLY A 515 -1.80 8.69 20.28
CA GLY A 515 -1.04 9.35 21.33
C GLY A 515 0.43 8.91 21.38
N LEU A 516 0.98 8.48 20.25
CA LEU A 516 2.41 8.23 20.14
C LEU A 516 3.16 9.56 20.25
N VAL A 517 4.11 9.64 21.17
CA VAL A 517 4.92 10.84 21.38
C VAL A 517 6.35 10.58 20.92
N LEU A 518 6.78 11.32 19.93
CA LEU A 518 8.14 11.28 19.40
C LEU A 518 8.79 12.66 19.50
N THR A 519 10.09 12.69 19.71
CA THR A 519 10.89 13.91 19.51
C THR A 519 11.11 14.11 18.00
N PRO A 520 11.43 15.34 17.54
CA PRO A 520 11.72 15.57 16.12
C PRO A 520 12.84 14.68 15.55
N GLN A 521 13.82 14.29 16.39
CA GLN A 521 14.87 13.35 15.99
C GLN A 521 14.33 11.94 15.81
N GLU A 522 13.45 11.48 16.70
CA GLU A 522 12.82 10.17 16.62
C GLU A 522 11.87 10.06 15.42
N GLU A 523 11.10 11.13 15.11
CA GLU A 523 10.31 11.19 13.86
C GLU A 523 11.22 11.03 12.63
N SER A 524 12.33 11.77 12.59
CA SER A 524 13.30 11.71 11.50
C SER A 524 13.93 10.32 11.36
N ASP A 525 14.33 9.69 12.47
CA ASP A 525 14.91 8.36 12.49
C ASP A 525 13.88 7.29 12.04
N LEU A 526 12.64 7.41 12.51
CA LEU A 526 11.55 6.51 12.09
C LEU A 526 11.24 6.64 10.59
N VAL A 527 11.19 7.87 10.07
CA VAL A 527 11.02 8.13 8.63
C VAL A 527 12.22 7.59 7.83
N ALA A 528 13.45 7.75 8.34
CA ALA A 528 14.63 7.18 7.70
C ALA A 528 14.54 5.65 7.60
N PHE A 529 14.08 4.97 8.65
CA PHE A 529 13.84 3.53 8.64
C PHE A 529 12.73 3.14 7.66
N LEU A 530 11.57 3.78 7.70
CA LEU A 530 10.46 3.48 6.81
C LEU A 530 10.82 3.70 5.32
N SER A 531 11.70 4.65 5.04
CA SER A 531 12.14 4.96 3.67
C SER A 531 13.02 3.89 3.04
N VAL A 532 13.58 2.98 3.84
CA VAL A 532 14.49 1.91 3.40
C VAL A 532 13.90 0.50 3.51
N LEU A 533 12.60 0.39 3.78
CA LEU A 533 11.88 -0.88 3.83
C LEU A 533 11.62 -1.55 2.46
#